data_4e920952a15102820fa9de675ce5be78
#
_entry.id   4e920952a15102820fa9de675ce5be78
#
_cell.length_a   1.000
_cell.length_b   1.000
_cell.length_c   1.000
_cell.angle_alpha   90.00
_cell.angle_beta   90.00
_cell.angle_gamma   90.00
#
_symmetry.space_group_name_H-M   'P 1'
#
loop_
_entity.id
_entity.type
_entity.pdbx_description
1 polymer ?
#
loop_
_entity_poly.entity_id
_entity_poly.type
_entity_poly.pdbx_seq_one_letter_code
_entity_poly.pdbx_strand_id
1 'polypeptide(L)' 'MTRYRCDCGYVYDERLGDPHEGFPPGTKWTQIPNDWSCPDCAVRDKVDFKKLEDAGE' A
#
# COMPACT_ATOMS: atom_id res chain seq x y z
N MET A 1 -7.05 -10.31 2.96
CA MET A 1 -6.29 -9.50 1.99
C MET A 1 -5.03 -8.98 2.63
N THR A 2 -4.02 -8.69 1.83
CA THR A 2 -2.73 -8.28 2.37
C THR A 2 -2.67 -6.77 2.57
N ARG A 3 -1.97 -6.35 3.61
CA ARG A 3 -1.74 -4.94 3.87
C ARG A 3 -0.24 -4.67 3.87
N TYR A 4 0.12 -3.46 3.50
CA TYR A 4 1.51 -3.02 3.43
C TYR A 4 1.63 -1.70 4.18
N ARG A 5 2.67 -1.56 4.97
CA ARG A 5 2.83 -0.40 5.85
C ARG A 5 4.13 0.34 5.54
N CYS A 6 4.01 1.65 5.42
CA CYS A 6 5.15 2.54 5.33
C CYS A 6 5.68 2.83 6.74
N ASP A 7 6.97 3.13 6.85
CA ASP A 7 7.57 3.46 8.14
C ASP A 7 6.93 4.70 8.78
N CYS A 8 6.31 5.56 7.98
CA CYS A 8 5.62 6.73 8.51
C CYS A 8 4.27 6.40 9.15
N GLY A 9 3.81 5.16 8.99
CA GLY A 9 2.53 4.72 9.54
C GLY A 9 1.41 4.56 8.53
N TYR A 10 1.63 5.00 7.30
CA TYR A 10 0.62 4.84 6.26
C TYR A 10 0.44 3.37 5.91
N VAL A 11 -0.80 2.93 5.75
CA VAL A 11 -1.10 1.53 5.43
C VAL A 11 -1.89 1.47 4.13
N TYR A 12 -1.43 0.62 3.22
CA TYR A 12 -2.17 0.28 2.02
C TYR A 12 -2.83 -1.09 2.21
N ASP A 13 -4.16 -1.13 2.08
CA ASP A 13 -4.93 -2.36 2.19
C ASP A 13 -5.47 -2.71 0.81
N GLU A 14 -5.09 -3.87 0.29
CA GLU A 14 -5.51 -4.29 -1.04
C GLU A 14 -7.03 -4.35 -1.19
N ARG A 15 -7.71 -4.69 -0.11
CA ARG A 15 -9.17 -4.78 -0.15
C ARG A 15 -9.83 -3.42 -0.29
N LEU A 16 -9.27 -2.42 0.37
CA LEU A 16 -9.81 -1.07 0.33
C LEU A 16 -9.29 -0.27 -0.86
N GLY A 17 -8.13 -0.66 -1.37
CA GLY A 17 -7.46 0.11 -2.40
C GLY A 17 -7.03 1.47 -1.90
N ASP A 18 -6.79 2.35 -2.84
CA ASP A 18 -6.47 3.74 -2.53
C ASP A 18 -7.03 4.61 -3.65
N PRO A 19 -8.35 4.84 -3.66
CA PRO A 19 -8.98 5.59 -4.75
C PRO A 19 -8.41 6.98 -4.93
N HIS A 20 -7.92 7.58 -3.84
CA HIS A 20 -7.29 8.89 -3.87
C HIS A 20 -6.05 8.90 -4.76
N GLU A 21 -5.38 7.76 -4.85
CA GLU A 21 -4.17 7.59 -5.65
C GLU A 21 -4.47 6.92 -6.99
N GLY A 22 -5.74 6.71 -7.31
CA GLY A 22 -6.13 6.06 -8.53
C GLY A 22 -6.17 4.54 -8.45
N PHE A 23 -6.16 3.98 -7.27
CA PHE A 23 -6.21 2.53 -7.07
C PHE A 23 -7.56 2.14 -6.48
N PRO A 24 -8.48 1.62 -7.28
CA PRO A 24 -9.80 1.23 -6.76
C PRO A 24 -9.69 0.04 -5.79
N PRO A 25 -10.73 -0.17 -4.96
CA PRO A 25 -10.75 -1.34 -4.08
C PRO A 25 -10.47 -2.63 -4.85
N GLY A 26 -9.62 -3.48 -4.28
CA GLY A 26 -9.21 -4.73 -4.93
C GLY A 26 -7.95 -4.61 -5.77
N THR A 27 -7.35 -3.43 -5.84
CA THR A 27 -6.07 -3.27 -6.53
C THR A 27 -4.98 -3.97 -5.75
N LYS A 28 -4.33 -4.93 -6.38
CA LYS A 28 -3.28 -5.70 -5.73
C LYS A 28 -1.97 -4.92 -5.70
N TRP A 29 -1.16 -5.22 -4.69
CA TRP A 29 0.13 -4.55 -4.53
C TRP A 29 0.99 -4.64 -5.78
N THR A 30 0.95 -5.81 -6.44
CA THR A 30 1.74 -6.02 -7.66
C THR A 30 1.28 -5.17 -8.83
N GLN A 31 0.07 -4.63 -8.76
CA GLN A 31 -0.46 -3.76 -9.83
C GLN A 31 -0.07 -2.31 -9.63
N ILE A 32 0.46 -1.97 -8.46
CA ILE A 32 0.89 -0.61 -8.17
C ILE A 32 2.28 -0.39 -8.78
N PRO A 33 2.51 0.74 -9.47
CA PRO A 33 3.81 1.02 -10.08
C PRO A 33 4.93 1.01 -9.04
N ASN A 34 6.10 0.51 -9.43
CA ASN A 34 7.23 0.42 -8.51
C ASN A 34 7.76 1.79 -8.08
N ASP A 35 7.50 2.82 -8.88
CA ASP A 35 7.92 4.18 -8.57
C ASP A 35 6.88 4.97 -7.79
N TRP A 36 5.80 4.31 -7.37
CA TRP A 36 4.79 4.97 -6.54
C TRP A 36 5.37 5.27 -5.16
N SER A 37 5.18 6.50 -4.72
CA SER A 37 5.66 6.94 -3.42
C SER A 37 4.53 6.99 -2.41
N CYS A 38 4.88 6.86 -1.13
CA CYS A 38 3.91 6.98 -0.05
C CYS A 38 3.23 8.35 -0.14
N PRO A 39 1.90 8.41 -0.22
CA PRO A 39 1.20 9.70 -0.33
C PRO A 39 1.20 10.50 0.97
N ASP A 40 1.54 9.87 2.08
CA ASP A 40 1.52 10.54 3.37
C ASP A 40 2.85 11.26 3.64
N CYS A 41 3.97 10.57 3.51
CA CYS A 41 5.28 11.17 3.78
C CYS A 41 6.01 11.60 2.51
N ALA A 42 5.66 11.03 1.37
CA ALA A 42 6.25 11.33 0.06
C ALA A 42 7.77 11.09 0.00
N VAL A 43 8.32 10.41 0.99
CA VAL A 43 9.77 10.14 1.07
C VAL A 43 10.07 8.70 0.73
N ARG A 44 9.19 7.79 1.13
CA ARG A 44 9.38 6.36 0.92
C ARG A 44 8.68 5.90 -0.35
N ASP A 45 9.35 5.01 -1.06
CA ASP A 45 8.78 4.41 -2.26
C ASP A 45 8.10 3.09 -1.93
N LYS A 46 7.40 2.53 -2.92
CA LYS A 46 6.70 1.26 -2.76
C LYS A 46 7.60 0.18 -2.16
N VAL A 47 8.86 0.11 -2.59
CA VAL A 47 9.78 -0.92 -2.15
C VAL A 47 10.13 -0.82 -0.67
N ASP A 48 9.89 0.32 -0.06
CA ASP A 48 10.18 0.55 1.35
C ASP A 48 9.03 0.11 2.26
N PHE A 49 7.89 -0.22 1.69
CA PHE A 49 6.75 -0.71 2.46
C PHE A 49 7.00 -2.13 2.93
N LYS A 50 6.50 -2.44 4.11
CA LYS A 50 6.60 -3.76 4.70
C LYS A 50 5.27 -4.47 4.64
N LYS A 51 5.30 -5.72 4.18
CA LYS A 51 4.10 -6.54 4.13
C LYS A 51 3.68 -6.91 5.54
N LEU A 52 2.41 -6.69 5.84
CA LEU A 52 1.85 -7.07 7.13
C LEU A 52 1.14 -8.41 7.00
N GLU A 53 1.40 -9.30 7.97
CA GLU A 53 0.64 -10.53 8.07
C GLU A 53 -0.77 -10.16 8.53
N ASP A 54 -1.76 -10.63 7.77
CA ASP A 54 -3.14 -10.34 8.10
C ASP A 54 -3.67 -11.53 8.91
N ALA A 55 -3.39 -11.53 10.21
CA ALA A 55 -3.79 -12.62 11.07
C ALA A 55 -5.30 -12.85 10.99
N GLY A 56 -5.69 -14.09 10.75
CA GLY A 56 -7.09 -14.42 10.59
C GLY A 56 -7.54 -14.45 9.14
N GLU A 57 -6.66 -14.19 8.24
CA GLU A 57 -6.93 -14.27 6.81
C GLU A 57 -6.60 -15.64 6.27
#